data_e977fb0ec93eeb7ba99b1dd5bd54f946
#
_entry.id   e977fb0ec93eeb7ba99b1dd5bd54f946
#
_cell.length_a   1.000
_cell.length_b   1.000
_cell.length_c   1.000
_cell.angle_alpha   90.00
_cell.angle_beta   90.00
_cell.angle_gamma   90.00
#
_symmetry.space_group_name_H-M   'P 1'
#
loop_
_entity.id
_entity.type
_entity.pdbx_description
1 polymer ?
#
loop_
_entity_poly.entity_id
_entity_poly.type
_entity_poly.pdbx_seq_one_letter_code
_entity_poly.pdbx_strand_id
1 'polypeptide(L)'
;GWRAIACFDSPNIKRPFLKFSKAEILKKAQEKGLEWREDSTNSSEKYARNRIRKKINFSEEDLNEIFEIWQKQIKIKREIEEITKEILSKIGDGRKFERNFFRNNPDEVCVEVLREIMRIQSGKIPLSKQIADFLQAIRTFKNGSKTQILSGREVRFYRDEFEFF
;
A
#
# COMPACT_ATOMS: atom_id res chain seq x y z
N GLY A 1 -9.90 2.70 -2.38
CA GLY A 1 -9.55 1.32 -2.70
C GLY A 1 -8.93 0.60 -1.51
N TRP A 2 -8.73 -0.71 -1.62
CA TRP A 2 -8.18 -1.57 -0.56
C TRP A 2 -6.84 -1.11 0.02
N ARG A 3 -6.06 -0.32 -0.71
CA ARG A 3 -4.81 0.28 -0.24
C ARG A 3 -4.98 1.44 0.73
N ALA A 4 -6.15 2.06 0.78
CA ALA A 4 -6.42 3.16 1.69
C ALA A 4 -6.57 2.70 3.14
N ILE A 5 -6.75 1.40 3.37
CA ILE A 5 -6.89 0.84 4.70
C ILE A 5 -5.50 0.58 5.27
N ALA A 6 -5.19 1.27 6.35
CA ALA A 6 -3.94 1.10 7.05
C ALA A 6 -3.81 -0.33 7.57
N CYS A 7 -2.76 -1.01 7.16
CA CYS A 7 -2.42 -2.35 7.66
C CYS A 7 -1.63 -2.26 8.96
N PHE A 8 -1.71 -3.33 9.75
CA PHE A 8 -0.86 -3.51 10.93
C PHE A 8 0.62 -3.68 10.56
N ASP A 9 0.88 -4.22 9.39
CA ASP A 9 2.18 -4.77 8.99
C ASP A 9 2.99 -3.82 8.10
N SER A 10 2.93 -2.53 8.35
CA SER A 10 3.95 -1.64 7.79
C SER A 10 5.23 -1.84 8.61
N PRO A 11 6.39 -2.07 7.97
CA PRO A 11 7.64 -2.31 8.70
C PRO A 11 7.99 -1.21 9.70
N ASN A 12 7.50 0.00 9.46
CA ASN A 12 7.81 1.18 10.28
C ASN A 12 6.64 1.69 11.14
N ILE A 13 5.42 1.14 10.98
CA ILE A 13 4.22 1.63 11.69
C ILE A 13 3.38 0.44 12.15
N LYS A 14 3.30 0.25 13.47
CA LYS A 14 2.39 -0.73 14.09
C LYS A 14 1.18 0.00 14.69
N ARG A 15 -0.01 -0.51 14.42
CA ARG A 15 -1.27 0.03 14.94
C ARG A 15 -2.08 -1.06 15.66
N PRO A 16 -1.65 -1.49 16.87
CA PRO A 16 -2.21 -2.64 17.56
C PRO A 16 -3.68 -2.47 17.95
N PHE A 17 -4.15 -1.23 18.08
CA PHE A 17 -5.52 -0.92 18.50
C PHE A 17 -6.54 -0.78 17.37
N LEU A 18 -6.14 -0.97 16.09
CA LEU A 18 -7.09 -0.84 14.96
C LEU A 18 -8.30 -1.80 15.02
N LYS A 19 -8.16 -2.93 15.69
CA LYS A 19 -9.23 -3.93 15.85
C LYS A 19 -10.17 -3.67 17.03
N PHE A 20 -9.90 -2.64 17.81
CA PHE A 20 -10.72 -2.30 18.99
C PHE A 20 -11.47 -0.99 18.72
N SER A 21 -12.71 -0.93 19.17
CA SER A 21 -13.47 0.32 19.21
C SER A 21 -12.91 1.28 20.28
N LYS A 22 -13.21 2.58 20.14
CA LYS A 22 -12.82 3.56 21.16
C LYS A 22 -13.44 3.19 22.53
N ALA A 23 -14.66 2.69 22.54
CA ALA A 23 -15.37 2.28 23.79
C ALA A 23 -14.64 1.14 24.51
N GLU A 24 -14.23 0.10 23.77
CA GLU A 24 -13.45 -1.02 24.33
C GLU A 24 -12.10 -0.56 24.88
N ILE A 25 -11.41 0.34 24.18
CA ILE A 25 -10.12 0.88 24.65
C ILE A 25 -10.32 1.67 25.94
N LEU A 26 -11.34 2.54 26.00
CA LEU A 26 -11.65 3.32 27.20
C LEU A 26 -12.03 2.43 28.38
N LYS A 27 -12.88 1.42 28.16
CA LYS A 27 -13.24 0.43 29.16
C LYS A 27 -12.01 -0.26 29.74
N LYS A 28 -11.12 -0.73 28.89
CA LYS A 28 -9.86 -1.36 29.29
C LYS A 28 -8.95 -0.41 30.07
N ALA A 29 -8.89 0.85 29.69
CA ALA A 29 -8.10 1.86 30.40
C ALA A 29 -8.65 2.10 31.82
N GLN A 30 -9.97 2.20 31.95
CA GLN A 30 -10.66 2.31 33.26
C GLN A 30 -10.42 1.09 34.15
N GLU A 31 -10.59 -0.12 33.62
CA GLU A 31 -10.33 -1.37 34.35
C GLU A 31 -8.88 -1.46 34.87
N LYS A 32 -7.94 -0.82 34.18
CA LYS A 32 -6.53 -0.78 34.58
C LYS A 32 -6.14 0.44 35.41
N GLY A 33 -7.08 1.32 35.74
CA GLY A 33 -6.83 2.54 36.50
C GLY A 33 -5.91 3.53 35.79
N LEU A 34 -5.89 3.50 34.45
CA LEU A 34 -5.05 4.42 33.68
C LEU A 34 -5.72 5.79 33.58
N GLU A 35 -4.96 6.83 33.87
CA GLU A 35 -5.39 8.22 33.65
C GLU A 35 -5.05 8.62 32.21
N TRP A 36 -5.95 9.31 31.54
CA TRP A 36 -5.70 9.88 30.21
C TRP A 36 -6.20 11.33 30.14
N ARG A 37 -5.60 12.10 29.25
CA ARG A 37 -6.08 13.45 28.92
C ARG A 37 -6.86 13.42 27.62
N GLU A 38 -7.99 14.07 27.59
CA GLU A 38 -8.68 14.36 26.34
C GLU A 38 -8.07 15.62 25.71
N ASP A 39 -7.69 15.51 24.44
CA ASP A 39 -7.25 16.63 23.65
C ASP A 39 -8.45 17.52 23.32
N SER A 40 -8.45 18.76 23.85
CA SER A 40 -9.53 19.73 23.65
C SER A 40 -9.78 20.06 22.18
N THR A 41 -8.81 19.85 21.29
CA THR A 41 -8.99 20.05 19.85
C THR A 41 -9.92 19.02 19.22
N ASN A 42 -10.14 17.86 19.85
CA ASN A 42 -11.06 16.83 19.37
C ASN A 42 -12.54 17.28 19.38
N SER A 43 -12.90 18.23 20.23
CA SER A 43 -14.25 18.82 20.29
C SER A 43 -14.46 19.94 19.28
N SER A 44 -13.39 20.51 18.72
CA SER A 44 -13.44 21.67 17.84
C SER A 44 -14.01 21.32 16.47
N GLU A 45 -15.02 22.04 16.02
CA GLU A 45 -15.62 21.91 14.68
C GLU A 45 -14.82 22.59 13.58
N LYS A 46 -13.73 23.26 13.93
CA LYS A 46 -12.81 23.89 12.96
C LYS A 46 -12.27 22.86 11.95
N TYR A 47 -12.09 21.62 12.39
CA TYR A 47 -11.53 20.55 11.57
C TYR A 47 -12.64 19.72 10.90
N ALA A 48 -12.55 19.53 9.58
CA ALA A 48 -13.50 18.73 8.80
C ALA A 48 -13.70 17.31 9.37
N ARG A 49 -12.63 16.67 9.86
CA ARG A 49 -12.67 15.35 10.49
C ARG A 49 -13.59 15.30 11.72
N ASN A 50 -13.55 16.33 12.55
CA ASN A 50 -14.39 16.39 13.76
C ASN A 50 -15.85 16.64 13.39
N ARG A 51 -16.12 17.52 12.40
CA ARG A 51 -17.46 17.73 11.86
C ARG A 51 -18.07 16.46 11.32
N ILE A 52 -17.30 15.67 10.56
CA ILE A 52 -17.74 14.39 10.01
C ILE A 52 -18.04 13.41 11.14
N ARG A 53 -17.14 13.27 12.12
CA ARG A 53 -17.35 12.36 13.28
C ARG A 53 -18.59 12.67 14.10
N LYS A 54 -18.93 13.96 14.24
CA LYS A 54 -20.15 14.36 14.97
C LYS A 54 -21.44 14.11 14.18
N LYS A 55 -21.35 14.15 12.83
CA LYS A 55 -22.53 13.98 11.95
C LYS A 55 -22.83 12.51 11.64
N ILE A 56 -21.84 11.65 11.68
CA ILE A 56 -22.01 10.24 11.34
C ILE A 56 -22.12 9.45 12.64
N ASN A 57 -23.34 8.97 12.92
CA ASN A 57 -23.62 7.98 13.95
C ASN A 57 -23.70 6.63 13.26
N PHE A 58 -22.67 5.83 13.37
CA PHE A 58 -22.71 4.43 12.94
C PHE A 58 -23.42 3.59 14.00
N SER A 59 -24.33 2.75 13.58
CA SER A 59 -24.88 1.68 14.44
C SER A 59 -23.80 0.62 14.71
N GLU A 60 -24.01 -0.24 15.68
CA GLU A 60 -23.12 -1.38 15.91
C GLU A 60 -23.08 -2.32 14.69
N GLU A 61 -24.19 -2.47 13.99
CA GLU A 61 -24.30 -3.26 12.76
C GLU A 61 -23.42 -2.66 11.65
N ASP A 62 -23.49 -1.34 11.42
CA ASP A 62 -22.63 -0.65 10.45
C ASP A 62 -21.14 -0.84 10.76
N LEU A 63 -20.76 -0.73 12.03
CA LEU A 63 -19.38 -0.92 12.48
C LEU A 63 -18.90 -2.36 12.26
N ASN A 64 -19.76 -3.34 12.51
CA ASN A 64 -19.44 -4.75 12.27
C ASN A 64 -19.29 -5.04 10.78
N GLU A 65 -20.17 -4.52 9.91
CA GLU A 65 -20.05 -4.66 8.47
C GLU A 65 -18.76 -4.03 7.94
N ILE A 66 -18.44 -2.81 8.37
CA ILE A 66 -17.18 -2.14 8.03
C ILE A 66 -15.98 -2.97 8.46
N PHE A 67 -16.03 -3.56 9.64
CA PHE A 67 -14.95 -4.40 10.16
C PHE A 67 -14.77 -5.69 9.36
N GLU A 68 -15.86 -6.35 8.95
CA GLU A 68 -15.81 -7.53 8.08
C GLU A 68 -15.22 -7.20 6.72
N ILE A 69 -15.64 -6.09 6.09
CA ILE A 69 -15.08 -5.62 4.82
C ILE A 69 -13.58 -5.37 4.97
N TRP A 70 -13.18 -4.74 6.06
CA TRP A 70 -11.78 -4.48 6.34
C TRP A 70 -10.95 -5.77 6.51
N GLN A 71 -11.48 -6.77 7.21
CA GLN A 71 -10.82 -8.09 7.35
C GLN A 71 -10.66 -8.79 6.00
N LYS A 72 -11.71 -8.78 5.16
CA LYS A 72 -11.65 -9.32 3.79
C LYS A 72 -10.58 -8.64 2.96
N GLN A 73 -10.48 -7.31 3.05
CA GLN A 73 -9.46 -6.55 2.32
C GLN A 73 -8.03 -6.85 2.79
N ILE A 74 -7.81 -7.08 4.09
CA ILE A 74 -6.50 -7.50 4.60
C ILE A 74 -6.11 -8.87 4.04
N LYS A 75 -7.06 -9.82 4.01
CA LYS A 75 -6.82 -11.15 3.47
C LYS A 75 -6.44 -11.08 1.98
N ILE A 76 -7.24 -10.39 1.18
CA ILE A 76 -6.97 -10.20 -0.26
C ILE A 76 -5.60 -9.52 -0.47
N LYS A 77 -5.25 -8.54 0.34
CA LYS A 77 -3.95 -7.88 0.25
C LYS A 77 -2.79 -8.86 0.45
N ARG A 78 -2.88 -9.73 1.46
CA ARG A 78 -1.85 -10.76 1.72
C ARG A 78 -1.72 -11.72 0.54
N GLU A 79 -2.84 -12.19 0.01
CA GLU A 79 -2.85 -13.07 -1.17
C GLU A 79 -2.18 -12.39 -2.38
N ILE A 80 -2.47 -11.12 -2.64
CA ILE A 80 -1.81 -10.35 -3.71
C ILE A 80 -0.31 -10.21 -3.45
N GLU A 81 0.10 -9.94 -2.21
CA GLU A 81 1.52 -9.83 -1.85
C GLU A 81 2.28 -11.16 -2.03
N GLU A 82 1.65 -12.28 -1.69
CA GLU A 82 2.22 -13.62 -1.89
C GLU A 82 2.37 -13.95 -3.38
N ILE A 83 1.30 -13.76 -4.17
CA ILE A 83 1.32 -13.96 -5.61
C ILE A 83 2.37 -13.05 -6.29
N THR A 84 2.45 -11.79 -5.86
CA THR A 84 3.44 -10.85 -6.39
C THR A 84 4.87 -11.32 -6.13
N LYS A 85 5.17 -11.84 -4.94
CA LYS A 85 6.47 -12.40 -4.61
C LYS A 85 6.81 -13.62 -5.46
N GLU A 86 5.83 -14.50 -5.67
CA GLU A 86 6.00 -15.68 -6.54
C GLU A 86 6.30 -15.27 -7.98
N ILE A 87 5.56 -14.29 -8.52
CA ILE A 87 5.83 -13.75 -9.86
C ILE A 87 7.25 -13.18 -9.92
N LEU A 88 7.65 -12.35 -8.95
CA LEU A 88 8.97 -11.73 -8.92
C LEU A 88 10.09 -12.76 -8.96
N SER A 89 9.95 -13.87 -8.25
CA SER A 89 10.95 -14.95 -8.25
C SER A 89 11.08 -15.66 -9.59
N LYS A 90 10.06 -15.56 -10.47
CA LYS A 90 10.05 -16.19 -11.79
C LYS A 90 10.54 -15.27 -12.90
N ILE A 91 10.30 -13.97 -12.79
CA ILE A 91 10.58 -13.00 -13.87
C ILE A 91 11.90 -12.23 -13.71
N GLY A 92 12.64 -12.45 -12.61
CA GLY A 92 13.90 -11.76 -12.40
C GLY A 92 14.70 -12.24 -11.22
N ASP A 93 15.94 -11.77 -11.13
CA ASP A 93 16.92 -12.11 -10.08
C ASP A 93 17.05 -11.03 -9.00
N GLY A 94 16.14 -10.07 -8.99
CA GLY A 94 16.15 -8.92 -8.08
C GLY A 94 16.86 -7.68 -8.67
N ARG A 95 17.63 -7.80 -9.74
CA ARG A 95 18.28 -6.70 -10.47
C ARG A 95 17.84 -6.60 -11.91
N LYS A 96 17.66 -7.73 -12.58
CA LYS A 96 17.18 -7.86 -13.95
C LYS A 96 15.79 -8.48 -13.96
N PHE A 97 14.94 -8.00 -14.86
CA PHE A 97 13.55 -8.44 -14.99
C PHE A 97 13.16 -8.58 -16.45
N GLU A 98 12.35 -9.60 -16.76
CA GLU A 98 11.85 -9.89 -18.09
C GLU A 98 10.79 -8.88 -18.56
N ARG A 99 11.00 -8.26 -19.73
CA ARG A 99 10.04 -7.33 -20.32
C ARG A 99 8.80 -8.01 -20.88
N ASN A 100 8.92 -9.27 -21.30
CA ASN A 100 7.81 -10.01 -21.91
C ASN A 100 6.67 -10.21 -20.94
N PHE A 101 6.96 -10.38 -19.63
CA PHE A 101 5.93 -10.40 -18.60
C PHE A 101 5.05 -9.14 -18.66
N PHE A 102 5.64 -7.96 -18.70
CA PHE A 102 4.94 -6.67 -18.68
C PHE A 102 4.26 -6.31 -20.00
N ARG A 103 4.66 -6.95 -21.10
CA ARG A 103 4.03 -6.78 -22.42
C ARG A 103 2.78 -7.63 -22.59
N ASN A 104 2.75 -8.81 -21.97
CA ASN A 104 1.75 -9.83 -22.21
C ASN A 104 0.71 -9.99 -21.10
N ASN A 105 0.85 -9.28 -19.98
CA ASN A 105 -0.09 -9.35 -18.86
C ASN A 105 -0.93 -8.06 -18.73
N PRO A 106 -2.13 -8.16 -18.10
CA PRO A 106 -3.00 -7.01 -17.82
C PRO A 106 -2.30 -5.95 -16.98
N ASP A 107 -2.70 -4.69 -17.19
CA ASP A 107 -2.11 -3.54 -16.50
C ASP A 107 -2.21 -3.64 -14.98
N GLU A 108 -3.32 -4.16 -14.46
CA GLU A 108 -3.56 -4.32 -13.04
C GLU A 108 -2.50 -5.22 -12.40
N VAL A 109 -2.15 -6.33 -13.04
CA VAL A 109 -1.10 -7.26 -12.58
C VAL A 109 0.27 -6.60 -12.71
N CYS A 110 0.56 -5.99 -13.86
CA CYS A 110 1.83 -5.31 -14.11
C CYS A 110 2.09 -4.18 -13.09
N VAL A 111 1.07 -3.39 -12.78
CA VAL A 111 1.15 -2.29 -11.80
C VAL A 111 1.50 -2.79 -10.41
N GLU A 112 0.91 -3.91 -9.95
CA GLU A 112 1.23 -4.46 -8.64
C GLU A 112 2.67 -5.00 -8.57
N VAL A 113 3.08 -5.74 -9.58
CA VAL A 113 4.45 -6.26 -9.67
C VAL A 113 5.48 -5.12 -9.75
N LEU A 114 5.24 -4.11 -10.60
CA LEU A 114 6.12 -2.95 -10.70
C LEU A 114 6.18 -2.13 -9.42
N ARG A 115 5.08 -1.99 -8.72
CA ARG A 115 5.04 -1.30 -7.43
C ARG A 115 6.02 -1.95 -6.45
N GLU A 116 6.03 -3.26 -6.39
CA GLU A 116 6.90 -3.99 -5.48
C GLU A 116 8.37 -3.92 -5.95
N ILE A 117 8.65 -4.08 -7.24
CA ILE A 117 10.00 -3.89 -7.80
C ILE A 117 10.52 -2.50 -7.43
N MET A 118 9.77 -1.45 -7.74
CA MET A 118 10.19 -0.07 -7.48
C MET A 118 10.38 0.20 -5.98
N ARG A 119 9.54 -0.40 -5.13
CA ARG A 119 9.67 -0.31 -3.68
C ARG A 119 10.97 -0.96 -3.18
N ILE A 120 11.29 -2.15 -3.68
CA ILE A 120 12.52 -2.87 -3.33
C ILE A 120 13.74 -2.09 -3.81
N GLN A 121 13.72 -1.63 -5.06
CA GLN A 121 14.86 -0.95 -5.68
C GLN A 121 15.13 0.44 -5.10
N SER A 122 14.12 1.17 -4.69
CA SER A 122 14.25 2.55 -4.22
C SER A 122 14.16 2.74 -2.71
N GLY A 123 13.64 1.75 -1.98
CA GLY A 123 13.28 1.87 -0.57
C GLY A 123 12.09 2.80 -0.31
N LYS A 124 11.42 3.31 -1.35
CA LYS A 124 10.30 4.26 -1.28
C LYS A 124 9.04 3.69 -1.91
N ILE A 125 7.89 4.18 -1.46
CA ILE A 125 6.59 3.82 -2.05
C ILE A 125 6.39 4.69 -3.31
N PRO A 126 6.28 4.07 -4.51
CA PRO A 126 6.08 4.82 -5.75
C PRO A 126 4.67 5.38 -5.85
N LEU A 127 4.53 6.54 -6.47
CA LEU A 127 3.23 7.13 -6.85
C LEU A 127 2.65 6.39 -8.06
N SER A 128 1.32 6.38 -8.20
CA SER A 128 0.64 5.71 -9.30
C SER A 128 1.11 6.20 -10.68
N LYS A 129 1.35 7.51 -10.84
CA LYS A 129 1.89 8.07 -12.08
C LYS A 129 3.29 7.52 -12.41
N GLN A 130 4.17 7.44 -11.42
CA GLN A 130 5.52 6.91 -11.62
C GLN A 130 5.52 5.44 -12.07
N ILE A 131 4.59 4.64 -11.54
CA ILE A 131 4.42 3.24 -11.95
C ILE A 131 3.91 3.17 -13.40
N ALA A 132 2.93 4.00 -13.76
CA ALA A 132 2.37 4.05 -15.11
C ALA A 132 3.43 4.48 -16.13
N ASP A 133 4.18 5.53 -15.85
CA ASP A 133 5.27 6.03 -16.71
C ASP A 133 6.35 4.96 -16.90
N PHE A 134 6.69 4.24 -15.83
CA PHE A 134 7.69 3.16 -15.92
C PHE A 134 7.16 1.94 -16.67
N LEU A 135 5.90 1.54 -16.49
CA LEU A 135 5.28 0.48 -17.28
C LEU A 135 5.29 0.80 -18.77
N GLN A 136 4.96 2.04 -19.13
CA GLN A 136 5.03 2.50 -20.51
C GLN A 136 6.46 2.43 -21.04
N ALA A 137 7.47 2.86 -20.28
CA ALA A 137 8.86 2.76 -20.67
C ALA A 137 9.29 1.30 -20.92
N ILE A 138 8.92 0.36 -20.03
CA ILE A 138 9.21 -1.06 -20.22
C ILE A 138 8.64 -1.59 -21.55
N ARG A 139 7.44 -1.14 -21.93
CA ARG A 139 6.76 -1.60 -23.15
C ARG A 139 7.31 -0.98 -24.42
N THR A 140 7.72 0.29 -24.38
CA THR A 140 7.99 1.11 -25.59
C THR A 140 9.45 1.43 -25.83
N PHE A 141 10.28 1.48 -24.79
CA PHE A 141 11.69 1.89 -24.97
C PHE A 141 12.48 0.88 -25.80
N LYS A 142 13.34 1.42 -26.65
CA LYS A 142 14.21 0.64 -27.54
C LYS A 142 15.37 0.02 -26.75
N ASN A 143 15.98 -1.01 -27.33
CA ASN A 143 17.22 -1.60 -26.81
C ASN A 143 18.30 -0.53 -26.64
N GLY A 144 18.96 -0.51 -25.48
CA GLY A 144 19.99 0.48 -25.12
C GLY A 144 19.46 1.78 -24.51
N SER A 145 18.14 1.99 -24.51
CA SER A 145 17.54 3.16 -23.84
C SER A 145 17.77 3.12 -22.33
N LYS A 146 17.79 4.32 -21.72
CA LYS A 146 17.95 4.51 -20.28
C LYS A 146 16.88 5.45 -19.73
N THR A 147 16.53 5.26 -18.47
CA THR A 147 15.72 6.21 -17.71
C THR A 147 16.14 6.18 -16.25
N GLN A 148 15.66 7.16 -15.49
CA GLN A 148 15.80 7.15 -14.03
C GLN A 148 14.44 6.96 -13.40
N ILE A 149 14.41 6.16 -12.34
CA ILE A 149 13.24 6.00 -11.48
C ILE A 149 13.47 6.67 -10.12
N LEU A 150 12.56 6.42 -9.19
CA LEU A 150 12.65 6.89 -7.80
C LEU A 150 14.06 6.77 -7.22
N SER A 151 14.48 7.78 -6.48
CA SER A 151 15.80 7.85 -5.84
C SER A 151 16.99 7.98 -6.80
N GLY A 152 16.74 8.31 -8.08
CA GLY A 152 17.81 8.51 -9.08
C GLY A 152 18.43 7.21 -9.58
N ARG A 153 17.85 6.05 -9.28
CA ARG A 153 18.30 4.77 -9.83
C ARG A 153 18.19 4.77 -11.36
N GLU A 154 19.28 4.47 -12.06
CA GLU A 154 19.28 4.27 -13.50
C GLU A 154 18.70 2.90 -13.84
N VAL A 155 17.88 2.85 -14.89
CA VAL A 155 17.36 1.63 -15.49
C VAL A 155 17.76 1.60 -16.94
N ARG A 156 18.33 0.48 -17.40
CA ARG A 156 18.66 0.22 -18.81
C ARG A 156 17.73 -0.82 -19.38
N PHE A 157 17.28 -0.56 -20.61
CA PHE A 157 16.37 -1.45 -21.32
C PHE A 157 17.12 -2.20 -22.41
N TYR A 158 17.00 -3.52 -22.37
CA TYR A 158 17.45 -4.42 -23.40
C TYR A 158 16.24 -4.92 -24.20
N ARG A 159 16.45 -5.76 -25.19
CA ARG A 159 15.37 -6.29 -26.02
C ARG A 159 14.31 -6.98 -25.21
N ASP A 160 14.71 -7.89 -24.32
CA ASP A 160 13.83 -8.80 -23.60
C ASP A 160 13.87 -8.61 -22.07
N GLU A 161 14.75 -7.76 -21.58
CA GLU A 161 14.91 -7.48 -20.14
C GLU A 161 15.14 -5.99 -19.87
N PHE A 162 15.01 -5.59 -18.59
CA PHE A 162 15.51 -4.32 -18.08
C PHE A 162 16.29 -4.54 -16.78
N GLU A 163 17.28 -3.69 -16.54
CA GLU A 163 18.23 -3.84 -15.43
C GLU A 163 18.39 -2.54 -14.64
N PHE A 164 18.46 -2.65 -13.32
CA PHE A 164 18.72 -1.55 -12.38
C PHE A 164 20.21 -1.44 -12.06
N PHE A 165 20.69 -0.18 -11.96
CA PHE A 165 22.07 0.17 -11.65
C PHE A 165 22.21 1.09 -10.46
#